data_db465dfc2308d2081a6439a872a475c4
#
_entry.id   db465dfc2308d2081a6439a872a475c4
#
_cell.length_a   1.000
_cell.length_b   1.000
_cell.length_c   1.000
_cell.angle_alpha   90.00
_cell.angle_beta   90.00
_cell.angle_gamma   90.00
#
_symmetry.space_group_name_H-M   'P 1'
#
loop_
_entity.id
_entity.type
_entity.pdbx_description
1 polymer ?
#
loop_
_entity_poly.entity_id
_entity_poly.type
_entity_poly.pdbx_seq_one_letter_code
_entity_poly.pdbx_strand_id
1 'polypeptide(L)'
;MSFDSEVSNWKYSNFFENKNYRFDKKDILKILPKDDIDEAYNVISGWDNYSSTPLRSLNKLSTKLNLNKIFYKDESKRFNLKSFKALGGAYAVEKVSKGNKNITISTATAGNHGRSVAWGSQKLGLKCKIFISEHVSESRAKVMRSFGADVIRVKGNYDNSLNECVKQSEKNNWQIVQDVAWPNYKLVPKLTMAGYSVMMKEISNQITNQKISHVILQAGVGGMAAAMVAGIARYLDHVPKIIVVEPESAACVLESIKAGQIEKISIEKESIMGGMSCGEVSLVPWEILKNSVDYCVTVSDKYI
;
A
#
# COMPACT_ATOMS: atom_id res chain seq x y z
N MET A 1 20.58 -13.84 23.04
CA MET A 1 21.14 -14.07 21.69
C MET A 1 21.61 -12.74 21.16
N SER A 2 22.84 -12.63 20.63
CA SER A 2 23.30 -11.36 20.10
C SER A 2 22.66 -11.15 18.72
N PHE A 3 22.22 -9.95 18.42
CA PHE A 3 21.70 -9.53 17.11
C PHE A 3 22.62 -9.98 15.94
N ASP A 4 23.89 -10.21 16.22
CA ASP A 4 24.93 -10.62 15.28
C ASP A 4 24.80 -12.05 14.79
N SER A 5 24.35 -12.98 15.63
CA SER A 5 24.15 -14.38 15.23
C SER A 5 22.84 -14.59 14.45
N GLU A 6 21.85 -13.70 14.60
CA GLU A 6 20.57 -13.81 13.91
C GLU A 6 20.64 -13.33 12.46
N VAL A 7 21.33 -12.23 12.19
CA VAL A 7 21.42 -11.66 10.82
C VAL A 7 22.22 -12.56 9.86
N SER A 8 23.18 -13.32 10.35
CA SER A 8 23.96 -14.24 9.51
C SER A 8 23.16 -15.44 8.99
N ASN A 9 22.02 -15.74 9.62
CA ASN A 9 21.14 -16.85 9.27
C ASN A 9 19.93 -16.44 8.42
N TRP A 10 19.73 -15.15 8.18
CA TRP A 10 18.63 -14.67 7.36
C TRP A 10 18.87 -15.02 5.89
N LYS A 11 17.89 -15.63 5.27
CA LYS A 11 17.90 -16.00 3.86
C LYS A 11 16.60 -15.54 3.21
N TYR A 12 16.72 -15.06 1.98
CA TYR A 12 15.54 -14.97 1.11
C TYR A 12 15.16 -16.38 0.65
N SER A 13 13.87 -16.61 0.40
CA SER A 13 13.41 -17.90 -0.12
C SER A 13 13.58 -18.00 -1.62
N ASN A 14 13.20 -16.93 -2.34
CA ASN A 14 13.36 -16.81 -3.78
C ASN A 14 13.92 -15.44 -4.14
N PHE A 15 14.66 -15.40 -5.23
CA PHE A 15 15.16 -14.20 -5.90
C PHE A 15 14.88 -14.30 -7.39
N PHE A 16 14.33 -13.23 -7.96
CA PHE A 16 14.06 -13.18 -9.40
C PHE A 16 14.46 -11.82 -9.97
N GLU A 17 15.24 -11.82 -11.02
CA GLU A 17 15.58 -10.64 -11.81
C GLU A 17 14.58 -10.47 -12.96
N ASN A 18 13.94 -9.30 -13.04
CA ASN A 18 12.98 -9.01 -14.09
C ASN A 18 13.69 -8.76 -15.42
N LYS A 19 13.61 -9.73 -16.33
CA LYS A 19 14.22 -9.62 -17.67
C LYS A 19 13.52 -8.62 -18.58
N ASN A 20 12.31 -8.21 -18.25
CA ASN A 20 11.51 -7.22 -18.99
C ASN A 20 11.65 -5.81 -18.38
N TYR A 21 12.61 -5.62 -17.46
CA TYR A 21 12.81 -4.33 -16.81
C TYR A 21 13.02 -3.20 -17.81
N ARG A 22 12.18 -2.17 -17.69
CA ARG A 22 12.27 -0.93 -18.44
C ARG A 22 11.62 0.18 -17.63
N PHE A 23 12.40 0.97 -16.95
CA PHE A 23 11.88 2.13 -16.22
C PHE A 23 11.66 3.31 -17.17
N ASP A 24 10.42 3.57 -17.54
CA ASP A 24 10.03 4.71 -18.35
C ASP A 24 9.16 5.67 -17.55
N LYS A 25 9.72 6.85 -17.18
CA LYS A 25 9.00 7.86 -16.40
C LYS A 25 7.71 8.32 -17.08
N LYS A 26 7.69 8.43 -18.42
CA LYS A 26 6.53 8.90 -19.17
C LYS A 26 5.39 7.88 -19.10
N ASP A 27 5.71 6.59 -19.29
CA ASP A 27 4.68 5.54 -19.25
C ASP A 27 4.14 5.36 -17.82
N ILE A 28 4.97 5.41 -16.80
CA ILE A 28 4.55 5.38 -15.40
C ILE A 28 3.61 6.54 -15.09
N LEU A 29 3.97 7.78 -15.51
CA LEU A 29 3.20 8.98 -15.23
C LEU A 29 1.95 9.15 -16.12
N LYS A 30 1.74 8.30 -17.14
CA LYS A 30 0.43 8.16 -17.81
C LYS A 30 -0.56 7.37 -16.95
N ILE A 31 -0.07 6.40 -16.16
CA ILE A 31 -0.91 5.55 -15.30
C ILE A 31 -1.29 6.29 -14.02
N LEU A 32 -0.30 6.91 -13.36
CA LEU A 32 -0.49 7.78 -12.20
C LEU A 32 0.10 9.16 -12.50
N PRO A 33 -0.74 10.12 -12.96
CA PRO A 33 -0.29 11.43 -13.44
C PRO A 33 0.44 12.24 -12.36
N LYS A 34 1.41 13.04 -12.80
CA LYS A 34 2.17 13.93 -11.91
C LYS A 34 1.26 14.91 -11.16
N ASP A 35 0.22 15.40 -11.83
CA ASP A 35 -0.69 16.37 -11.25
C ASP A 35 -1.55 15.74 -10.15
N ASP A 36 -1.95 14.46 -10.30
CA ASP A 36 -2.64 13.70 -9.25
C ASP A 36 -1.73 13.44 -8.04
N ILE A 37 -0.44 13.15 -8.29
CA ILE A 37 0.59 12.96 -7.26
C ILE A 37 0.81 14.27 -6.47
N ASP A 38 0.98 15.39 -7.18
CA ASP A 38 1.22 16.69 -6.58
C ASP A 38 -0.02 17.19 -5.84
N GLU A 39 -1.22 16.99 -6.39
CA GLU A 39 -2.48 17.32 -5.73
C GLU A 39 -2.64 16.52 -4.43
N ALA A 40 -2.35 15.22 -4.43
CA ALA A 40 -2.43 14.41 -3.23
C ALA A 40 -1.51 14.93 -2.11
N TYR A 41 -0.29 15.34 -2.45
CA TYR A 41 0.60 15.96 -1.48
C TYR A 41 0.05 17.29 -0.94
N ASN A 42 -0.44 18.17 -1.82
CA ASN A 42 -0.97 19.48 -1.43
C ASN A 42 -2.19 19.34 -0.51
N VAL A 43 -3.12 18.42 -0.83
CA VAL A 43 -4.30 18.16 -0.01
C VAL A 43 -3.92 17.57 1.33
N ILE A 44 -3.11 16.49 1.34
CA ILE A 44 -2.76 15.76 2.57
C ILE A 44 -1.88 16.61 3.49
N SER A 45 -0.95 17.40 2.94
CA SER A 45 -0.11 18.30 3.75
C SER A 45 -0.89 19.45 4.39
N GLY A 46 -2.06 19.78 3.89
CA GLY A 46 -3.00 20.72 4.49
C GLY A 46 -3.92 20.13 5.56
N TRP A 47 -3.88 18.82 5.81
CA TRP A 47 -4.70 18.22 6.85
C TRP A 47 -4.21 18.56 8.26
N ASP A 48 -5.14 18.71 9.20
CA ASP A 48 -4.81 18.87 10.62
C ASP A 48 -3.90 17.73 11.09
N ASN A 49 -2.91 18.09 11.90
CA ASN A 49 -1.91 17.17 12.44
C ASN A 49 -1.05 16.45 11.37
N TYR A 50 -1.00 16.97 10.14
CA TYR A 50 -0.02 16.48 9.18
C TYR A 50 1.40 16.82 9.65
N SER A 51 2.26 15.83 9.54
CA SER A 51 3.72 16.01 9.65
C SER A 51 4.40 14.93 8.81
N SER A 52 5.50 15.30 8.17
CA SER A 52 6.34 14.30 7.50
C SER A 52 6.83 13.28 8.52
N THR A 53 6.63 12.01 8.23
CA THR A 53 7.16 10.94 9.08
C THR A 53 8.69 10.85 8.97
N PRO A 54 9.38 10.37 10.02
CA PRO A 54 10.84 10.36 10.00
C PRO A 54 11.42 9.44 8.92
N LEU A 55 12.48 9.90 8.25
CA LEU A 55 13.40 9.06 7.49
C LEU A 55 14.60 8.75 8.39
N ARG A 56 14.59 7.58 9.01
CA ARG A 56 15.61 7.17 10.00
C ARG A 56 16.83 6.59 9.33
N SER A 57 18.03 7.04 9.73
CA SER A 57 19.28 6.41 9.31
C SER A 57 19.61 5.24 10.25
N LEU A 58 19.79 4.05 9.67
CA LEU A 58 20.13 2.82 10.39
C LEU A 58 21.67 2.61 10.41
N ASN A 59 22.38 3.51 11.08
CA ASN A 59 23.85 3.58 11.06
C ASN A 59 24.53 2.28 11.51
N LYS A 60 24.06 1.64 12.59
CA LYS A 60 24.63 0.37 13.08
C LYS A 60 24.47 -0.74 12.04
N LEU A 61 23.32 -0.80 11.38
CA LEU A 61 23.06 -1.80 10.35
C LEU A 61 23.89 -1.54 9.09
N SER A 62 24.00 -0.29 8.65
CA SER A 62 24.81 0.05 7.49
C SER A 62 26.29 -0.27 7.71
N THR A 63 26.84 0.04 8.88
CA THR A 63 28.24 -0.34 9.24
C THR A 63 28.42 -1.85 9.23
N LYS A 64 27.48 -2.60 9.84
CA LYS A 64 27.55 -4.06 9.91
C LYS A 64 27.52 -4.73 8.52
N LEU A 65 26.71 -4.19 7.61
CA LEU A 65 26.58 -4.70 6.24
C LEU A 65 27.59 -4.10 5.26
N ASN A 66 28.53 -3.28 5.72
CA ASN A 66 29.49 -2.56 4.90
C ASN A 66 28.81 -1.76 3.77
N LEU A 67 27.69 -1.11 4.11
CA LEU A 67 26.95 -0.21 3.22
C LEU A 67 27.14 1.23 3.68
N ASN A 68 27.14 2.17 2.73
CA ASN A 68 27.32 3.59 3.06
C ASN A 68 26.20 4.09 4.00
N LYS A 69 24.94 3.94 3.57
CA LYS A 69 23.75 4.33 4.38
C LYS A 69 22.57 3.42 4.10
N ILE A 70 21.80 3.18 5.15
CA ILE A 70 20.48 2.53 5.07
C ILE A 70 19.48 3.49 5.69
N PHE A 71 18.43 3.82 4.95
CA PHE A 71 17.32 4.63 5.43
C PHE A 71 16.06 3.80 5.60
N TYR A 72 15.29 4.13 6.62
CA TYR A 72 13.99 3.54 6.92
C TYR A 72 12.94 4.64 7.04
N LYS A 73 11.92 4.63 6.19
CA LYS A 73 10.77 5.53 6.28
C LYS A 73 9.80 4.99 7.32
N ASP A 74 9.73 5.65 8.48
CA ASP A 74 9.00 5.17 9.65
C ASP A 74 7.57 5.69 9.67
N GLU A 75 6.64 4.92 9.11
CA GLU A 75 5.20 5.23 9.06
C GLU A 75 4.43 4.85 10.34
N SER A 76 5.11 4.39 11.39
CA SER A 76 4.48 3.91 12.62
C SER A 76 3.65 4.97 13.38
N LYS A 77 3.89 6.26 13.12
CA LYS A 77 3.17 7.36 13.75
C LYS A 77 2.28 8.17 12.80
N ARG A 78 2.12 7.73 11.53
CA ARG A 78 1.30 8.44 10.56
C ARG A 78 -0.12 8.66 11.09
N PHE A 79 -0.50 9.92 11.35
CA PHE A 79 -1.79 10.34 11.89
C PHE A 79 -2.29 9.53 13.11
N ASN A 80 -1.37 8.97 13.91
CA ASN A 80 -1.67 8.04 15.02
C ASN A 80 -2.41 6.74 14.58
N LEU A 81 -2.50 6.47 13.28
CA LEU A 81 -3.10 5.25 12.73
C LEU A 81 -2.09 4.10 12.56
N LYS A 82 -0.81 4.32 12.87
CA LYS A 82 0.27 3.32 12.84
C LYS A 82 0.44 2.64 11.46
N SER A 83 0.09 3.34 10.37
CA SER A 83 0.15 2.79 9.02
C SER A 83 0.13 3.90 7.96
N PHE A 84 0.91 3.72 6.90
CA PHE A 84 0.87 4.56 5.70
C PHE A 84 -0.50 4.54 4.99
N LYS A 85 -1.33 3.52 5.22
CA LYS A 85 -2.66 3.40 4.61
C LYS A 85 -3.54 4.62 4.86
N ALA A 86 -3.28 5.36 5.95
CA ALA A 86 -3.94 6.63 6.25
C ALA A 86 -3.85 7.63 5.09
N LEU A 87 -2.72 7.69 4.39
CA LEU A 87 -2.51 8.59 3.26
C LEU A 87 -3.48 8.28 2.10
N GLY A 88 -3.56 7.01 1.68
CA GLY A 88 -4.34 6.64 0.50
C GLY A 88 -5.84 6.54 0.76
N GLY A 89 -6.26 5.81 1.81
CA GLY A 89 -7.67 5.56 2.06
C GLY A 89 -8.44 6.84 2.40
N ALA A 90 -7.90 7.68 3.31
CA ALA A 90 -8.55 8.93 3.67
C ALA A 90 -8.56 9.95 2.52
N TYR A 91 -7.47 10.02 1.74
CA TYR A 91 -7.43 10.87 0.54
C TYR A 91 -8.47 10.43 -0.50
N ALA A 92 -8.58 9.13 -0.75
CA ALA A 92 -9.60 8.62 -1.67
C ALA A 92 -11.02 8.97 -1.19
N VAL A 93 -11.31 8.85 0.10
CA VAL A 93 -12.60 9.29 0.69
C VAL A 93 -12.86 10.76 0.43
N GLU A 94 -11.88 11.64 0.67
CA GLU A 94 -12.01 13.07 0.43
C GLU A 94 -12.29 13.39 -1.04
N LYS A 95 -11.54 12.76 -1.94
CA LYS A 95 -11.70 13.00 -3.40
C LYS A 95 -13.03 12.51 -3.94
N VAL A 96 -13.50 11.33 -3.53
CA VAL A 96 -14.78 10.80 -4.04
C VAL A 96 -15.99 11.52 -3.44
N SER A 97 -15.85 12.09 -2.23
CA SER A 97 -16.93 12.83 -1.59
C SER A 97 -17.23 14.16 -2.30
N LYS A 98 -16.22 14.78 -2.90
CA LYS A 98 -16.34 16.10 -3.57
C LYS A 98 -17.06 17.14 -2.71
N GLY A 99 -16.88 17.07 -1.39
CA GLY A 99 -17.56 17.95 -0.41
C GLY A 99 -19.03 17.60 -0.11
N ASN A 100 -19.59 16.57 -0.75
CA ASN A 100 -20.96 16.11 -0.48
C ASN A 100 -21.02 15.38 0.87
N LYS A 101 -21.69 15.99 1.85
CA LYS A 101 -21.88 15.45 3.20
C LYS A 101 -22.93 14.33 3.30
N ASN A 102 -23.76 14.15 2.26
CA ASN A 102 -24.84 13.16 2.25
C ASN A 102 -24.42 11.81 1.64
N ILE A 103 -23.15 11.68 1.23
CA ILE A 103 -22.64 10.43 0.68
C ILE A 103 -22.34 9.43 1.81
N THR A 104 -22.62 8.16 1.57
CA THR A 104 -22.19 7.05 2.43
C THR A 104 -21.02 6.35 1.78
N ILE A 105 -19.92 6.22 2.51
CA ILE A 105 -18.71 5.51 2.07
C ILE A 105 -18.85 4.03 2.45
N SER A 106 -18.40 3.13 1.59
CA SER A 106 -18.35 1.70 1.87
C SER A 106 -17.01 1.09 1.47
N THR A 107 -16.59 0.04 2.18
CA THR A 107 -15.39 -0.74 1.85
C THR A 107 -15.47 -2.14 2.46
N ALA A 108 -14.74 -3.09 1.88
CA ALA A 108 -14.61 -4.44 2.41
C ALA A 108 -13.17 -4.72 2.82
N THR A 109 -12.86 -4.61 4.12
CA THR A 109 -11.52 -4.86 4.63
C THR A 109 -11.46 -4.85 6.15
N ALA A 110 -10.70 -5.74 6.73
CA ALA A 110 -10.49 -5.80 8.19
C ALA A 110 -9.18 -5.15 8.65
N GLY A 111 -8.40 -4.61 7.72
CA GLY A 111 -7.05 -4.15 7.97
C GLY A 111 -6.90 -2.63 8.06
N ASN A 112 -5.67 -2.19 7.81
CA ASN A 112 -5.29 -0.78 7.88
C ASN A 112 -6.00 0.09 6.83
N HIS A 113 -6.45 -0.48 5.70
CA HIS A 113 -7.25 0.25 4.72
C HIS A 113 -8.62 0.63 5.31
N GLY A 114 -9.34 -0.32 5.93
CA GLY A 114 -10.61 -0.03 6.61
C GLY A 114 -10.49 1.02 7.69
N ARG A 115 -9.42 0.97 8.49
CA ARG A 115 -9.12 2.02 9.49
C ARG A 115 -8.92 3.39 8.83
N SER A 116 -8.22 3.44 7.71
CA SER A 116 -7.97 4.67 6.95
C SER A 116 -9.26 5.24 6.37
N VAL A 117 -10.11 4.40 5.78
CA VAL A 117 -11.42 4.80 5.24
C VAL A 117 -12.35 5.28 6.34
N ALA A 118 -12.43 4.55 7.48
CA ALA A 118 -13.23 4.96 8.64
C ALA A 118 -12.77 6.32 9.19
N TRP A 119 -11.46 6.50 9.40
CA TRP A 119 -10.90 7.75 9.86
C TRP A 119 -11.13 8.91 8.87
N GLY A 120 -10.92 8.69 7.58
CA GLY A 120 -11.21 9.70 6.55
C GLY A 120 -12.68 10.09 6.52
N SER A 121 -13.58 9.13 6.67
CA SER A 121 -15.02 9.37 6.75
C SER A 121 -15.39 10.17 8.02
N GLN A 122 -14.83 9.82 9.18
CA GLN A 122 -15.03 10.56 10.44
C GLN A 122 -14.58 12.02 10.30
N LYS A 123 -13.37 12.23 9.77
CA LYS A 123 -12.77 13.56 9.54
C LYS A 123 -13.68 14.47 8.70
N LEU A 124 -14.41 13.89 7.75
CA LEU A 124 -15.30 14.61 6.85
C LEU A 124 -16.77 14.59 7.31
N GLY A 125 -17.09 13.94 8.41
CA GLY A 125 -18.45 13.81 8.91
C GLY A 125 -19.36 12.94 8.03
N LEU A 126 -18.78 11.93 7.34
CA LEU A 126 -19.49 11.05 6.42
C LEU A 126 -19.90 9.74 7.10
N LYS A 127 -21.01 9.16 6.67
CA LYS A 127 -21.38 7.79 7.04
C LYS A 127 -20.41 6.80 6.40
N CYS A 128 -19.99 5.78 7.17
CA CYS A 128 -19.07 4.76 6.71
C CYS A 128 -19.57 3.36 7.03
N LYS A 129 -19.63 2.47 6.04
CA LYS A 129 -20.02 1.07 6.13
C LYS A 129 -18.82 0.20 5.82
N ILE A 130 -18.40 -0.67 6.72
CA ILE A 130 -17.24 -1.55 6.52
C ILE A 130 -17.69 -3.01 6.63
N PHE A 131 -17.51 -3.75 5.55
CA PHE A 131 -17.85 -5.16 5.47
C PHE A 131 -16.61 -6.00 5.82
N ILE A 132 -16.77 -6.93 6.74
CA ILE A 132 -15.71 -7.83 7.20
C ILE A 132 -16.21 -9.27 7.27
N SER A 133 -15.31 -10.23 7.04
CA SER A 133 -15.61 -11.64 7.28
C SER A 133 -15.99 -11.87 8.75
N GLU A 134 -16.89 -12.84 8.99
CA GLU A 134 -17.27 -13.25 10.34
C GLU A 134 -16.09 -13.70 11.21
N HIS A 135 -15.01 -14.19 10.60
CA HIS A 135 -13.80 -14.66 11.28
C HIS A 135 -12.87 -13.54 11.75
N VAL A 136 -13.12 -12.30 11.35
CA VAL A 136 -12.29 -11.14 11.76
C VAL A 136 -12.44 -10.89 13.25
N SER A 137 -11.31 -10.72 13.95
CA SER A 137 -11.30 -10.48 15.39
C SER A 137 -12.10 -9.24 15.79
N GLU A 138 -12.76 -9.28 16.94
CA GLU A 138 -13.52 -8.15 17.46
C GLU A 138 -12.64 -6.93 17.75
N SER A 139 -11.38 -7.14 18.10
CA SER A 139 -10.43 -6.04 18.31
C SER A 139 -10.24 -5.19 17.05
N ARG A 140 -10.17 -5.80 15.86
CA ARG A 140 -10.09 -5.07 14.58
C ARG A 140 -11.40 -4.32 14.28
N ALA A 141 -12.55 -4.97 14.48
CA ALA A 141 -13.85 -4.34 14.29
C ALA A 141 -14.05 -3.14 15.23
N LYS A 142 -13.65 -3.27 16.50
CA LYS A 142 -13.77 -2.20 17.51
C LYS A 142 -12.97 -0.95 17.12
N VAL A 143 -11.78 -1.11 16.56
CA VAL A 143 -10.99 0.03 16.08
C VAL A 143 -11.69 0.79 14.95
N MET A 144 -12.33 0.11 14.01
CA MET A 144 -13.08 0.79 12.94
C MET A 144 -14.32 1.48 13.47
N ARG A 145 -15.05 0.85 14.40
CA ARG A 145 -16.20 1.47 15.09
C ARG A 145 -15.81 2.70 15.90
N SER A 146 -14.61 2.75 16.48
CA SER A 146 -14.14 3.93 17.23
C SER A 146 -13.98 5.18 16.35
N PHE A 147 -13.90 5.01 15.03
CA PHE A 147 -13.96 6.08 14.03
C PHE A 147 -15.39 6.32 13.51
N GLY A 148 -16.42 5.78 14.16
CA GLY A 148 -17.82 5.97 13.77
C GLY A 148 -18.29 5.10 12.60
N ALA A 149 -17.49 4.12 12.14
CA ALA A 149 -17.92 3.22 11.09
C ALA A 149 -18.93 2.19 11.61
N ASP A 150 -19.95 1.90 10.80
CA ASP A 150 -20.82 0.76 10.97
C ASP A 150 -20.16 -0.47 10.36
N VAL A 151 -19.79 -1.44 11.20
CA VAL A 151 -19.06 -2.64 10.81
C VAL A 151 -20.02 -3.81 10.68
N ILE A 152 -20.15 -4.30 9.45
CA ILE A 152 -21.07 -5.35 9.04
C ILE A 152 -20.30 -6.65 8.89
N ARG A 153 -20.67 -7.68 9.65
CA ARG A 153 -20.08 -9.02 9.52
C ARG A 153 -20.82 -9.81 8.46
N VAL A 154 -20.05 -10.38 7.55
CA VAL A 154 -20.53 -11.22 6.43
C VAL A 154 -20.08 -12.64 6.66
N LYS A 155 -20.98 -13.61 6.48
CA LYS A 155 -20.66 -15.03 6.58
C LYS A 155 -19.69 -15.43 5.43
N GLY A 156 -18.64 -16.15 5.80
CA GLY A 156 -17.61 -16.61 4.86
C GLY A 156 -16.32 -15.79 4.91
N ASN A 157 -15.59 -15.78 3.81
CA ASN A 157 -14.26 -15.20 3.69
C ASN A 157 -14.26 -13.72 3.25
N TYR A 158 -13.06 -13.23 2.87
CA TYR A 158 -12.89 -11.86 2.35
C TYR A 158 -13.69 -11.61 1.07
N ASP A 159 -13.69 -12.57 0.12
CA ASP A 159 -14.39 -12.42 -1.16
C ASP A 159 -15.89 -12.29 -0.97
N ASN A 160 -16.47 -13.03 -0.02
CA ASN A 160 -17.87 -12.89 0.36
C ASN A 160 -18.16 -11.49 0.89
N SER A 161 -17.25 -10.94 1.71
CA SER A 161 -17.39 -9.58 2.26
C SER A 161 -17.31 -8.51 1.18
N LEU A 162 -16.40 -8.67 0.20
CA LEU A 162 -16.28 -7.76 -0.93
C LEU A 162 -17.52 -7.80 -1.83
N ASN A 163 -17.99 -8.99 -2.17
CA ASN A 163 -19.19 -9.17 -2.98
C ASN A 163 -20.43 -8.57 -2.33
N GLU A 164 -20.62 -8.77 -1.01
CA GLU A 164 -21.72 -8.15 -0.28
C GLU A 164 -21.58 -6.62 -0.18
N CYS A 165 -20.36 -6.11 0.00
CA CYS A 165 -20.08 -4.68 -0.05
C CYS A 165 -20.50 -4.07 -1.40
N VAL A 166 -20.10 -4.67 -2.51
CA VAL A 166 -20.46 -4.22 -3.86
C VAL A 166 -21.97 -4.22 -4.03
N LYS A 167 -22.62 -5.35 -3.76
CA LYS A 167 -24.07 -5.53 -3.87
C LYS A 167 -24.87 -4.50 -3.06
N GLN A 168 -24.49 -4.29 -1.79
CA GLN A 168 -25.17 -3.34 -0.93
C GLN A 168 -24.91 -1.90 -1.35
N SER A 169 -23.72 -1.62 -1.86
CA SER A 169 -23.36 -0.28 -2.33
C SER A 169 -24.12 0.10 -3.58
N GLU A 170 -24.27 -0.81 -4.54
CA GLU A 170 -25.10 -0.61 -5.74
C GLU A 170 -26.56 -0.37 -5.35
N LYS A 171 -27.13 -1.25 -4.50
CA LYS A 171 -28.52 -1.14 -4.05
C LYS A 171 -28.85 0.18 -3.34
N ASN A 172 -27.90 0.71 -2.55
CA ASN A 172 -28.13 1.87 -1.69
C ASN A 172 -27.45 3.15 -2.19
N ASN A 173 -26.83 3.10 -3.38
CA ASN A 173 -26.06 4.21 -3.95
C ASN A 173 -24.94 4.70 -3.02
N TRP A 174 -24.19 3.75 -2.40
CA TRP A 174 -23.03 4.07 -1.59
C TRP A 174 -21.77 4.14 -2.45
N GLN A 175 -20.85 4.98 -2.04
CA GLN A 175 -19.55 5.12 -2.73
C GLN A 175 -18.54 4.11 -2.18
N ILE A 176 -18.16 3.14 -3.00
CA ILE A 176 -17.10 2.18 -2.65
C ILE A 176 -15.75 2.89 -2.65
N VAL A 177 -14.96 2.65 -1.59
CA VAL A 177 -13.54 3.07 -1.48
C VAL A 177 -12.69 1.85 -1.14
N GLN A 178 -12.29 1.12 -2.19
CA GLN A 178 -11.45 -0.08 -2.11
C GLN A 178 -10.07 0.22 -2.72
N ASP A 179 -9.01 -0.38 -2.17
CA ASP A 179 -7.62 -0.17 -2.63
C ASP A 179 -7.15 -1.19 -3.68
N VAL A 180 -8.03 -2.07 -4.11
CA VAL A 180 -7.81 -3.05 -5.18
C VAL A 180 -8.60 -2.62 -6.42
N ALA A 181 -7.98 -2.67 -7.60
CA ALA A 181 -8.61 -2.36 -8.87
C ALA A 181 -9.12 -3.62 -9.56
N TRP A 182 -10.30 -3.52 -10.17
CA TRP A 182 -10.88 -4.51 -11.08
C TRP A 182 -11.39 -3.84 -12.36
N PRO A 183 -11.84 -4.59 -13.38
CA PRO A 183 -12.44 -3.98 -14.58
C PRO A 183 -13.52 -2.96 -14.21
N ASN A 184 -13.44 -1.77 -14.80
CA ASN A 184 -14.33 -0.62 -14.54
C ASN A 184 -14.21 0.05 -13.15
N TYR A 185 -13.32 -0.43 -12.25
CA TYR A 185 -13.06 0.18 -10.96
C TYR A 185 -11.56 0.51 -10.80
N LYS A 186 -11.10 1.58 -11.44
CA LYS A 186 -9.68 1.96 -11.47
C LYS A 186 -9.40 3.32 -10.84
N LEU A 187 -10.41 4.22 -10.81
CA LEU A 187 -10.23 5.59 -10.32
C LEU A 187 -9.85 5.62 -8.84
N VAL A 188 -10.63 4.96 -7.98
CA VAL A 188 -10.41 5.01 -6.53
C VAL A 188 -9.08 4.36 -6.12
N PRO A 189 -8.67 3.20 -6.67
CA PRO A 189 -7.32 2.69 -6.47
C PRO A 189 -6.22 3.65 -6.92
N LYS A 190 -6.37 4.39 -8.02
CA LYS A 190 -5.42 5.44 -8.43
C LYS A 190 -5.34 6.57 -7.41
N LEU A 191 -6.48 7.06 -6.92
CA LEU A 191 -6.51 8.06 -5.85
C LEU A 191 -5.81 7.56 -4.58
N THR A 192 -6.04 6.32 -4.21
CA THR A 192 -5.36 5.68 -3.08
C THR A 192 -3.84 5.63 -3.29
N MET A 193 -3.39 5.26 -4.49
CA MET A 193 -1.97 5.27 -4.85
C MET A 193 -1.38 6.69 -4.85
N ALA A 194 -2.11 7.69 -5.37
CA ALA A 194 -1.68 9.09 -5.32
C ALA A 194 -1.46 9.54 -3.86
N GLY A 195 -2.36 9.18 -2.94
CA GLY A 195 -2.15 9.41 -1.51
C GLY A 195 -0.88 8.74 -0.96
N TYR A 196 -0.58 7.49 -1.35
CA TYR A 196 0.64 6.80 -0.90
C TYR A 196 1.93 7.45 -1.43
N SER A 197 1.90 8.09 -2.60
CA SER A 197 3.07 8.75 -3.19
C SER A 197 3.59 9.93 -2.35
N VAL A 198 2.80 10.45 -1.41
CA VAL A 198 3.22 11.47 -0.44
C VAL A 198 4.47 11.03 0.33
N MET A 199 4.60 9.74 0.65
CA MET A 199 5.81 9.22 1.28
C MET A 199 7.06 9.51 0.44
N MET A 200 6.98 9.36 -0.89
CA MET A 200 8.15 9.61 -1.75
C MET A 200 8.48 11.11 -1.85
N LYS A 201 7.46 11.99 -1.85
CA LYS A 201 7.66 13.44 -1.76
C LYS A 201 8.37 13.82 -0.46
N GLU A 202 7.93 13.26 0.67
CA GLU A 202 8.60 13.46 1.96
C GLU A 202 10.05 12.96 1.94
N ILE A 203 10.29 11.76 1.42
CA ILE A 203 11.63 11.19 1.27
C ILE A 203 12.50 12.11 0.41
N SER A 204 12.01 12.58 -0.74
CA SER A 204 12.78 13.46 -1.63
C SER A 204 13.22 14.76 -0.93
N ASN A 205 12.39 15.28 -0.03
CA ASN A 205 12.74 16.46 0.78
C ASN A 205 13.72 16.13 1.93
N GLN A 206 13.77 14.88 2.40
CA GLN A 206 14.58 14.45 3.55
C GLN A 206 15.97 13.90 3.16
N ILE A 207 16.16 13.48 1.92
CA ILE A 207 17.44 12.93 1.41
C ILE A 207 18.35 14.03 0.80
N THR A 208 18.56 15.11 1.49
CA THR A 208 19.39 16.22 1.00
C THR A 208 20.74 15.72 0.48
N ASN A 209 21.05 16.04 -0.81
CA ASN A 209 22.33 15.77 -1.46
C ASN A 209 22.80 14.30 -1.45
N GLN A 210 21.87 13.35 -1.35
CA GLN A 210 22.20 11.92 -1.37
C GLN A 210 21.51 11.21 -2.54
N LYS A 211 22.29 10.36 -3.23
CA LYS A 211 21.76 9.52 -4.29
C LYS A 211 21.41 8.15 -3.73
N ILE A 212 20.14 7.78 -3.77
CA ILE A 212 19.67 6.46 -3.37
C ILE A 212 19.99 5.47 -4.49
N SER A 213 20.73 4.41 -4.18
CA SER A 213 21.07 3.35 -5.15
C SER A 213 19.99 2.26 -5.25
N HIS A 214 19.31 1.96 -4.15
CA HIS A 214 18.32 0.88 -4.07
C HIS A 214 17.11 1.34 -3.24
N VAL A 215 15.92 0.89 -3.62
CA VAL A 215 14.68 1.06 -2.86
C VAL A 215 14.05 -0.31 -2.67
N ILE A 216 13.78 -0.67 -1.42
CA ILE A 216 13.16 -1.94 -1.03
C ILE A 216 11.71 -1.65 -0.65
N LEU A 217 10.76 -2.29 -1.33
CA LEU A 217 9.33 -2.05 -1.23
C LEU A 217 8.61 -3.35 -0.92
N GLN A 218 7.88 -3.41 0.19
CA GLN A 218 7.00 -4.53 0.44
C GLN A 218 5.75 -4.46 -0.46
N ALA A 219 5.24 -5.60 -0.87
CA ALA A 219 4.03 -5.69 -1.66
C ALA A 219 3.07 -6.78 -1.14
N GLY A 220 1.78 -6.46 -1.18
CA GLY A 220 0.66 -7.39 -1.27
C GLY A 220 0.07 -7.24 -2.68
N VAL A 221 -1.06 -6.55 -2.83
CA VAL A 221 -1.65 -6.26 -4.17
C VAL A 221 -0.84 -5.24 -5.00
N GLY A 222 0.28 -4.73 -4.50
CA GLY A 222 1.20 -3.87 -5.22
C GLY A 222 0.94 -2.35 -5.13
N GLY A 223 -0.17 -1.91 -4.54
CA GLY A 223 -0.58 -0.48 -4.57
C GLY A 223 0.45 0.50 -3.99
N MET A 224 1.05 0.18 -2.84
CA MET A 224 2.08 1.03 -2.23
C MET A 224 3.38 1.00 -3.05
N ALA A 225 3.83 -0.17 -3.47
CA ALA A 225 5.05 -0.29 -4.27
C ALA A 225 4.92 0.51 -5.58
N ALA A 226 3.81 0.39 -6.30
CA ALA A 226 3.55 1.15 -7.52
C ALA A 226 3.46 2.67 -7.28
N ALA A 227 2.87 3.10 -6.16
CA ALA A 227 2.84 4.51 -5.77
C ALA A 227 4.24 5.07 -5.49
N MET A 228 5.10 4.30 -4.83
CA MET A 228 6.51 4.68 -4.61
C MET A 228 7.28 4.76 -5.93
N VAL A 229 7.07 3.82 -6.85
CA VAL A 229 7.65 3.85 -8.21
C VAL A 229 7.22 5.12 -8.97
N ALA A 230 5.93 5.46 -8.93
CA ALA A 230 5.43 6.69 -9.56
C ALA A 230 6.01 7.95 -8.87
N GLY A 231 6.15 7.94 -7.55
CA GLY A 231 6.81 8.99 -6.79
C GLY A 231 8.30 9.14 -7.16
N ILE A 232 9.03 8.03 -7.37
CA ILE A 232 10.41 8.04 -7.89
C ILE A 232 10.44 8.70 -9.27
N ALA A 233 9.54 8.29 -10.18
CA ALA A 233 9.44 8.88 -11.52
C ALA A 233 9.17 10.39 -11.46
N ARG A 234 8.41 10.88 -10.48
CA ARG A 234 8.03 12.28 -10.31
C ARG A 234 9.11 13.11 -9.63
N TYR A 235 9.76 12.61 -8.57
CA TYR A 235 10.55 13.44 -7.64
C TYR A 235 12.04 13.17 -7.65
N LEU A 236 12.51 12.07 -8.26
CA LEU A 236 13.94 11.79 -8.32
C LEU A 236 14.51 12.01 -9.74
N ASP A 237 15.67 12.63 -9.80
CA ASP A 237 16.40 12.83 -11.08
C ASP A 237 17.02 11.52 -11.60
N HIS A 238 17.36 10.60 -10.69
CA HIS A 238 17.91 9.28 -11.01
C HIS A 238 16.95 8.17 -10.58
N VAL A 239 17.05 7.03 -11.22
CA VAL A 239 16.26 5.85 -10.90
C VAL A 239 17.10 4.88 -10.06
N PRO A 240 16.73 4.59 -8.81
CA PRO A 240 17.36 3.55 -8.02
C PRO A 240 16.96 2.17 -8.51
N LYS A 241 17.70 1.13 -8.14
CA LYS A 241 17.24 -0.25 -8.28
C LYS A 241 16.00 -0.49 -7.41
N ILE A 242 14.96 -1.03 -7.97
CA ILE A 242 13.68 -1.28 -7.29
C ILE A 242 13.54 -2.75 -6.98
N ILE A 243 13.45 -3.06 -5.70
CA ILE A 243 13.34 -4.42 -5.17
C ILE A 243 11.98 -4.55 -4.49
N VAL A 244 11.15 -5.47 -4.97
CA VAL A 244 9.90 -5.83 -4.32
C VAL A 244 10.13 -7.02 -3.40
N VAL A 245 9.61 -6.93 -2.15
CA VAL A 245 9.70 -8.01 -1.17
C VAL A 245 8.29 -8.47 -0.80
N GLU A 246 8.07 -9.79 -0.83
CA GLU A 246 6.80 -10.44 -0.55
C GLU A 246 6.98 -11.60 0.43
N PRO A 247 5.90 -12.00 1.16
CA PRO A 247 5.89 -13.27 1.87
C PRO A 247 6.07 -14.44 0.89
N GLU A 248 6.84 -15.44 1.26
CA GLU A 248 7.01 -16.66 0.46
C GLU A 248 5.68 -17.34 0.12
N SER A 249 4.72 -17.32 1.06
CA SER A 249 3.39 -17.92 0.89
C SER A 249 2.42 -17.07 0.06
N ALA A 250 2.78 -15.83 -0.31
CA ALA A 250 1.88 -14.88 -0.97
C ALA A 250 2.65 -13.96 -1.95
N ALA A 251 3.44 -14.56 -2.85
CA ALA A 251 4.35 -13.87 -3.77
C ALA A 251 3.69 -13.57 -5.14
N CYS A 252 2.53 -12.91 -5.15
CA CYS A 252 1.76 -12.71 -6.38
C CYS A 252 2.42 -11.75 -7.36
N VAL A 253 3.18 -10.74 -6.91
CA VAL A 253 3.93 -9.84 -7.79
C VAL A 253 5.07 -10.60 -8.48
N LEU A 254 5.82 -11.39 -7.72
CA LEU A 254 6.92 -12.20 -8.25
C LEU A 254 6.43 -13.16 -9.32
N GLU A 255 5.37 -13.93 -9.03
CA GLU A 255 4.84 -14.91 -9.98
C GLU A 255 4.24 -14.22 -11.23
N SER A 256 3.58 -13.08 -11.07
CA SER A 256 3.07 -12.29 -12.21
C SER A 256 4.22 -11.73 -13.07
N ILE A 257 5.31 -11.24 -12.47
CA ILE A 257 6.48 -10.76 -13.24
C ILE A 257 7.17 -11.90 -13.98
N LYS A 258 7.30 -13.07 -13.37
CA LYS A 258 7.82 -14.28 -14.05
C LYS A 258 6.99 -14.69 -15.26
N ALA A 259 5.66 -14.65 -15.11
CA ALA A 259 4.74 -15.01 -16.18
C ALA A 259 4.57 -13.92 -17.25
N GLY A 260 4.95 -12.66 -16.95
CA GLY A 260 4.69 -11.52 -17.83
C GLY A 260 3.23 -11.05 -17.86
N GLN A 261 2.38 -11.61 -17.02
CA GLN A 261 0.95 -11.32 -16.88
C GLN A 261 0.53 -11.48 -15.41
N ILE A 262 -0.66 -10.98 -15.06
CA ILE A 262 -1.19 -11.18 -13.71
C ILE A 262 -1.48 -12.66 -13.49
N GLU A 263 -0.84 -13.22 -12.47
CA GLU A 263 -1.09 -14.59 -12.00
C GLU A 263 -1.82 -14.57 -10.66
N LYS A 264 -2.82 -15.43 -10.54
CA LYS A 264 -3.52 -15.68 -9.30
C LYS A 264 -2.90 -16.89 -8.61
N ILE A 265 -2.38 -16.69 -7.40
CA ILE A 265 -1.80 -17.75 -6.58
C ILE A 265 -2.76 -18.19 -5.49
N SER A 266 -2.71 -19.46 -5.11
CA SER A 266 -3.44 -19.98 -3.96
C SER A 266 -2.64 -19.75 -2.69
N ILE A 267 -3.27 -19.17 -1.67
CA ILE A 267 -2.68 -18.98 -0.35
C ILE A 267 -3.21 -20.08 0.57
N GLU A 268 -2.39 -21.11 0.78
CA GLU A 268 -2.76 -22.23 1.67
C GLU A 268 -2.71 -21.80 3.15
N LYS A 269 -1.75 -20.92 3.48
CA LYS A 269 -1.55 -20.39 4.83
C LYS A 269 -1.25 -18.90 4.77
N GLU A 270 -2.02 -18.12 5.51
CA GLU A 270 -1.73 -16.68 5.65
C GLU A 270 -0.38 -16.47 6.34
N SER A 271 0.40 -15.52 5.80
CA SER A 271 1.64 -15.05 6.42
C SER A 271 1.34 -14.23 7.67
N ILE A 272 2.26 -14.25 8.64
CA ILE A 272 2.25 -13.30 9.78
C ILE A 272 2.34 -11.86 9.30
N MET A 273 2.88 -11.62 8.10
CA MET A 273 2.85 -10.36 7.38
C MET A 273 1.47 -10.11 6.76
N GLY A 274 0.40 -10.21 7.55
CA GLY A 274 -1.00 -10.29 7.10
C GLY A 274 -1.46 -9.20 6.13
N GLY A 275 -0.86 -8.00 6.17
CA GLY A 275 -1.14 -6.94 5.20
C GLY A 275 -0.59 -7.18 3.79
N MET A 276 0.22 -8.23 3.62
CA MET A 276 0.84 -8.64 2.36
C MET A 276 0.37 -10.03 1.90
N SER A 277 -0.48 -10.73 2.68
CA SER A 277 -1.06 -12.02 2.28
C SER A 277 -2.14 -11.81 1.22
N CYS A 278 -1.71 -11.62 -0.02
CA CYS A 278 -2.57 -11.33 -1.17
C CYS A 278 -2.27 -12.31 -2.30
N GLY A 279 -3.32 -12.88 -2.90
CA GLY A 279 -3.18 -13.89 -3.94
C GLY A 279 -3.11 -13.36 -5.37
N GLU A 280 -3.31 -12.04 -5.57
CA GLU A 280 -3.36 -11.46 -6.91
C GLU A 280 -2.92 -9.99 -6.89
N VAL A 281 -2.16 -9.59 -7.90
CA VAL A 281 -1.76 -8.18 -8.09
C VAL A 281 -2.93 -7.37 -8.61
N SER A 282 -3.16 -6.19 -8.05
CA SER A 282 -4.20 -5.29 -8.51
C SER A 282 -3.89 -4.74 -9.92
N LEU A 283 -4.93 -4.57 -10.76
CA LEU A 283 -4.78 -4.18 -12.18
C LEU A 283 -3.97 -2.89 -12.39
N VAL A 284 -4.21 -1.85 -11.61
CA VAL A 284 -3.51 -0.56 -11.80
C VAL A 284 -2.05 -0.62 -11.34
N PRO A 285 -1.73 -1.15 -10.16
CA PRO A 285 -0.35 -1.41 -9.75
C PRO A 285 0.45 -2.25 -10.74
N TRP A 286 -0.17 -3.29 -11.32
CA TRP A 286 0.47 -4.14 -12.31
C TRP A 286 1.01 -3.37 -13.50
N GLU A 287 0.23 -2.43 -14.05
CA GLU A 287 0.64 -1.63 -15.20
C GLU A 287 1.93 -0.83 -14.95
N ILE A 288 2.21 -0.49 -13.68
CA ILE A 288 3.45 0.18 -13.28
C ILE A 288 4.55 -0.85 -12.98
N LEU A 289 4.27 -1.86 -12.15
CA LEU A 289 5.28 -2.75 -11.58
C LEU A 289 5.89 -3.71 -12.61
N LYS A 290 5.10 -4.20 -13.58
CA LYS A 290 5.53 -5.22 -14.55
C LYS A 290 6.86 -4.92 -15.24
N ASN A 291 7.12 -3.63 -15.52
CA ASN A 291 8.34 -3.19 -16.22
C ASN A 291 9.29 -2.38 -15.33
N SER A 292 8.85 -1.91 -14.14
CA SER A 292 9.63 -0.94 -13.34
C SER A 292 10.36 -1.57 -12.16
N VAL A 293 10.06 -2.83 -11.82
CA VAL A 293 10.73 -3.58 -10.76
C VAL A 293 11.95 -4.26 -11.33
N ASP A 294 13.12 -4.05 -10.74
CA ASP A 294 14.36 -4.76 -11.12
C ASP A 294 14.38 -6.19 -10.58
N TYR A 295 14.02 -6.34 -9.30
CA TYR A 295 14.14 -7.61 -8.57
C TYR A 295 12.90 -7.88 -7.71
N CYS A 296 12.51 -9.14 -7.63
CA CYS A 296 11.56 -9.64 -6.64
C CYS A 296 12.26 -10.60 -5.69
N VAL A 297 11.96 -10.46 -4.41
CA VAL A 297 12.52 -11.30 -3.33
C VAL A 297 11.38 -11.79 -2.45
N THR A 298 11.42 -13.06 -2.05
CA THR A 298 10.48 -13.57 -1.04
C THR A 298 11.19 -13.90 0.26
N VAL A 299 10.46 -13.70 1.36
CA VAL A 299 10.94 -13.96 2.72
C VAL A 299 9.97 -14.90 3.44
N SER A 300 10.54 -15.90 4.11
CA SER A 300 9.74 -16.82 4.94
C SER A 300 9.39 -16.18 6.27
N ASP A 301 8.20 -16.48 6.80
CA ASP A 301 7.72 -16.03 8.12
C ASP A 301 8.67 -16.35 9.28
N LYS A 302 9.50 -17.38 9.15
CA LYS A 302 10.49 -17.74 10.17
C LYS A 302 11.61 -16.71 10.39
N TYR A 303 11.72 -15.74 9.48
CA TYR A 303 12.74 -14.68 9.56
C TYR A 303 12.16 -13.30 9.94
N ILE A 304 10.89 -13.24 10.35
CA ILE A 304 10.20 -11.99 10.71
C ILE A 304 10.03 -11.87 12.23
#